data_54c7a6c163939c87741897cd3a51e7c4
#
_entry.id   54c7a6c163939c87741897cd3a51e7c4
#
_cell.length_a   1.000
_cell.length_b   1.000
_cell.length_c   1.000
_cell.angle_alpha   90.00
_cell.angle_beta   90.00
_cell.angle_gamma   90.00
#
_symmetry.space_group_name_H-M   'P 1'
#
loop_
_entity.id
_entity.type
_entity.pdbx_description
1 polymer ?
#
loop_
_entity_poly.entity_id
_entity_poly.type
_entity_poly.pdbx_seq_one_letter_code
_entity_poly.pdbx_strand_id
1 'polypeptide(L)'
;GVVLDKQGTPLPGTTVVLKGTTSGVVADSIGRFQIKLPEQGTHVLVFSFVGMNTQEITYAGKDIINVTLQDEASEIDEVVVTGMFTRKAESFTGAATTFKQEELKRAGNQNLLKSLKNLDPSFQIMENLEFGSDPNRTPEIQMRGQTSFPNLQGEYEGNPNQPLFILDGFETDLQTVVNLNMDRVQSVTILKDAASTALYGSKAANGVVVIETKQPEPGTFRVSYNGNFSLSIPDLSDYNLMNA
;
A
#
# COMPACT_ATOMS: atom_id res chain seq x y z
N GLY A 1 -4.02 14.97 -38.43
CA GLY A 1 -2.97 14.58 -37.49
C GLY A 1 -2.86 13.08 -37.31
N VAL A 2 -1.84 12.65 -36.56
CA VAL A 2 -1.63 11.23 -36.20
C VAL A 2 -1.38 11.14 -34.72
N VAL A 3 -1.93 10.07 -34.09
CA VAL A 3 -1.69 9.73 -32.70
C VAL A 3 -0.82 8.48 -32.64
N LEU A 4 0.28 8.57 -31.90
CA LEU A 4 1.30 7.54 -31.75
C LEU A 4 1.52 7.21 -30.25
N ASP A 5 2.08 6.05 -29.94
CA ASP A 5 2.64 5.75 -28.64
C ASP A 5 4.11 6.23 -28.51
N LYS A 6 4.75 5.98 -27.35
CA LYS A 6 6.18 6.31 -27.15
C LYS A 6 7.11 5.55 -28.09
N GLN A 7 6.71 4.39 -28.60
CA GLN A 7 7.49 3.55 -29.52
C GLN A 7 7.28 3.96 -30.99
N GLY A 8 6.38 4.92 -31.25
CA GLY A 8 6.04 5.36 -32.60
C GLY A 8 4.99 4.48 -33.28
N THR A 9 4.30 3.60 -32.53
CA THR A 9 3.21 2.77 -33.04
C THR A 9 1.92 3.58 -33.13
N PRO A 10 1.16 3.55 -34.25
CA PRO A 10 -0.12 4.22 -34.34
C PRO A 10 -1.14 3.69 -33.34
N LEU A 11 -1.95 4.58 -32.77
CA LEU A 11 -2.99 4.25 -31.79
C LEU A 11 -4.40 4.37 -32.44
N PRO A 12 -4.89 3.31 -33.06
CA PRO A 12 -6.23 3.29 -33.63
C PRO A 12 -7.28 3.35 -32.52
N GLY A 13 -8.38 4.05 -32.79
CA GLY A 13 -9.46 4.17 -31.81
C GLY A 13 -9.25 5.26 -30.75
N THR A 14 -8.17 6.04 -30.82
CA THR A 14 -7.99 7.21 -29.96
C THR A 14 -9.12 8.21 -30.15
N THR A 15 -9.74 8.64 -29.05
CA THR A 15 -10.79 9.65 -29.07
C THR A 15 -10.16 11.03 -28.99
N VAL A 16 -10.53 11.92 -29.90
CA VAL A 16 -10.08 13.34 -29.97
C VAL A 16 -11.29 14.24 -29.84
N VAL A 17 -11.36 14.99 -28.74
CA VAL A 17 -12.51 15.85 -28.42
C VAL A 17 -12.05 17.30 -28.29
N LEU A 18 -12.86 18.22 -28.78
CA LEU A 18 -12.67 19.64 -28.52
C LEU A 18 -13.17 19.96 -27.10
N LYS A 19 -12.26 20.42 -26.24
CA LYS A 19 -12.56 20.74 -24.83
C LYS A 19 -13.71 21.70 -24.69
N GLY A 20 -14.67 21.36 -23.84
CA GLY A 20 -15.88 22.18 -23.60
C GLY A 20 -16.98 22.00 -24.64
N THR A 21 -16.86 21.07 -25.57
CA THR A 21 -17.88 20.73 -26.56
C THR A 21 -18.14 19.22 -26.62
N THR A 22 -19.21 18.82 -27.28
CA THR A 22 -19.51 17.40 -27.60
C THR A 22 -18.94 17.00 -28.97
N SER A 23 -18.19 17.87 -29.63
CA SER A 23 -17.59 17.61 -30.93
C SER A 23 -16.32 16.80 -30.77
N GLY A 24 -16.29 15.58 -31.31
CA GLY A 24 -15.15 14.68 -31.24
C GLY A 24 -15.08 13.78 -32.46
N VAL A 25 -13.91 13.21 -32.68
CA VAL A 25 -13.63 12.21 -33.72
C VAL A 25 -12.81 11.09 -33.14
N VAL A 26 -12.81 9.92 -33.82
CA VAL A 26 -12.02 8.76 -33.46
C VAL A 26 -10.95 8.55 -34.51
N ALA A 27 -9.73 8.22 -34.08
CA ALA A 27 -8.62 7.94 -34.98
C ALA A 27 -8.84 6.61 -35.74
N ASP A 28 -8.44 6.59 -37.00
CA ASP A 28 -8.56 5.42 -37.88
C ASP A 28 -7.58 4.29 -37.53
N SER A 29 -7.57 3.22 -38.36
CA SER A 29 -6.71 2.03 -38.16
C SER A 29 -5.20 2.31 -38.19
N ILE A 30 -4.79 3.45 -38.66
CA ILE A 30 -3.39 3.93 -38.72
C ILE A 30 -3.14 5.14 -37.83
N GLY A 31 -4.01 5.37 -36.82
CA GLY A 31 -3.89 6.45 -35.85
C GLY A 31 -4.15 7.85 -36.39
N ARG A 32 -4.70 7.99 -37.62
CA ARG A 32 -4.97 9.30 -38.20
C ARG A 32 -6.33 9.81 -37.76
N PHE A 33 -6.40 11.13 -37.53
CA PHE A 33 -7.65 11.82 -37.21
C PHE A 33 -7.77 13.11 -37.99
N GLN A 34 -9.01 13.53 -38.24
CA GLN A 34 -9.36 14.80 -38.85
C GLN A 34 -10.54 15.40 -38.10
N ILE A 35 -10.33 16.58 -37.53
CA ILE A 35 -11.35 17.34 -36.78
C ILE A 35 -11.50 18.72 -37.38
N LYS A 36 -12.76 19.19 -37.54
CA LYS A 36 -13.06 20.55 -37.94
C LYS A 36 -13.11 21.42 -36.71
N LEU A 37 -12.30 22.46 -36.70
CA LEU A 37 -12.29 23.45 -35.63
C LEU A 37 -12.98 24.74 -36.10
N PRO A 38 -13.67 25.48 -35.22
CA PRO A 38 -14.17 26.81 -35.53
C PRO A 38 -13.02 27.79 -35.87
N GLU A 39 -13.27 28.75 -36.75
CA GLU A 39 -12.21 29.67 -37.19
C GLU A 39 -11.76 30.69 -36.13
N GLN A 40 -12.55 30.89 -35.06
CA GLN A 40 -12.26 31.89 -34.03
C GLN A 40 -12.11 31.22 -32.64
N GLY A 41 -11.07 31.60 -31.90
CA GLY A 41 -10.82 31.21 -30.52
C GLY A 41 -9.60 30.29 -30.33
N THR A 42 -9.19 30.19 -29.10
CA THR A 42 -8.15 29.23 -28.70
C THR A 42 -8.82 27.89 -28.46
N HIS A 43 -8.41 26.85 -29.17
CA HIS A 43 -8.99 25.52 -29.08
C HIS A 43 -8.05 24.58 -28.36
N VAL A 44 -8.58 23.83 -27.42
CA VAL A 44 -7.84 22.74 -26.72
C VAL A 44 -8.42 21.39 -27.15
N LEU A 45 -7.58 20.56 -27.71
CA LEU A 45 -7.92 19.18 -28.09
C LEU A 45 -7.52 18.24 -26.98
N VAL A 46 -8.43 17.38 -26.59
CA VAL A 46 -8.24 16.36 -25.58
C VAL A 46 -8.13 15.02 -26.29
N PHE A 47 -7.01 14.35 -26.11
CA PHE A 47 -6.72 13.03 -26.65
C PHE A 47 -6.84 11.99 -25.55
N SER A 48 -7.66 10.96 -25.76
CA SER A 48 -7.91 9.90 -24.79
C SER A 48 -7.89 8.54 -25.47
N PHE A 49 -7.15 7.60 -24.89
CA PHE A 49 -7.10 6.20 -25.33
C PHE A 49 -7.05 5.28 -24.09
N VAL A 50 -7.64 4.08 -24.19
CA VAL A 50 -7.68 3.13 -23.07
C VAL A 50 -6.27 2.70 -22.69
N GLY A 51 -5.89 2.88 -21.41
CA GLY A 51 -4.56 2.53 -20.90
C GLY A 51 -3.48 3.59 -21.20
N MET A 52 -3.87 4.79 -21.67
CA MET A 52 -2.96 5.90 -21.94
C MET A 52 -3.37 7.15 -21.15
N ASN A 53 -2.40 7.95 -20.75
CA ASN A 53 -2.65 9.23 -20.11
C ASN A 53 -3.35 10.18 -21.08
N THR A 54 -4.46 10.77 -20.63
CA THR A 54 -5.17 11.80 -21.38
C THR A 54 -4.27 13.02 -21.55
N GLN A 55 -4.12 13.49 -22.79
CA GLN A 55 -3.29 14.65 -23.11
C GLN A 55 -4.12 15.79 -23.69
N GLU A 56 -3.89 17.00 -23.18
CA GLU A 56 -4.51 18.21 -23.69
C GLU A 56 -3.50 19.01 -24.52
N ILE A 57 -3.86 19.37 -25.75
CA ILE A 57 -3.01 20.14 -26.63
C ILE A 57 -3.78 21.40 -27.12
N THR A 58 -3.17 22.55 -26.88
CA THR A 58 -3.72 23.82 -27.41
C THR A 58 -3.41 23.93 -28.89
N TYR A 59 -4.45 24.11 -29.69
CA TYR A 59 -4.32 24.34 -31.14
C TYR A 59 -3.70 25.71 -31.40
N ALA A 60 -2.57 25.72 -32.08
CA ALA A 60 -1.79 26.91 -32.39
C ALA A 60 -1.82 27.27 -33.90
N GLY A 61 -2.88 26.87 -34.61
CA GLY A 61 -3.04 27.22 -36.06
C GLY A 61 -2.22 26.35 -37.01
N LYS A 62 -1.73 25.17 -36.56
CA LYS A 62 -1.00 24.24 -37.43
C LYS A 62 -1.97 23.25 -38.08
N ASP A 63 -1.86 23.07 -39.38
CA ASP A 63 -2.70 22.16 -40.17
C ASP A 63 -2.53 20.67 -39.79
N ILE A 64 -1.39 20.29 -39.26
CA ILE A 64 -1.10 18.93 -38.86
C ILE A 64 -0.61 18.90 -37.39
N ILE A 65 -1.30 18.10 -36.57
CA ILE A 65 -0.94 17.87 -35.17
C ILE A 65 -0.58 16.41 -35.01
N ASN A 66 0.67 16.12 -34.65
CA ASN A 66 1.09 14.78 -34.27
C ASN A 66 1.20 14.73 -32.76
N VAL A 67 0.61 13.70 -32.15
CA VAL A 67 0.49 13.54 -30.71
C VAL A 67 1.10 12.20 -30.32
N THR A 68 1.94 12.21 -29.29
CA THR A 68 2.47 11.00 -28.70
C THR A 68 1.84 10.83 -27.32
N LEU A 69 0.96 9.84 -27.17
CA LEU A 69 0.39 9.49 -25.88
C LEU A 69 1.40 8.66 -25.08
N GLN A 70 1.36 8.85 -23.78
CA GLN A 70 2.13 8.07 -22.84
C GLN A 70 1.22 6.99 -22.25
N ASP A 71 1.76 5.78 -22.08
CA ASP A 71 1.06 4.77 -21.33
C ASP A 71 0.61 5.37 -20.00
N GLU A 72 -0.61 5.10 -19.60
CA GLU A 72 -1.05 5.22 -18.21
C GLU A 72 -0.26 4.14 -17.45
N ALA A 73 1.08 4.27 -17.45
CA ALA A 73 1.84 3.67 -16.41
C ALA A 73 1.24 4.27 -15.15
N SER A 74 0.50 3.49 -14.40
CA SER A 74 0.54 3.65 -12.99
C SER A 74 2.04 3.46 -12.65
N GLU A 75 2.84 4.53 -12.77
CA GLU A 75 3.92 4.73 -11.84
C GLU A 75 3.19 4.68 -10.52
N ILE A 76 3.08 3.47 -10.00
CA ILE A 76 2.87 3.28 -8.58
C ILE A 76 4.16 3.88 -8.05
N ASP A 77 4.17 5.21 -7.87
CA ASP A 77 5.19 5.88 -7.09
C ASP A 77 5.17 5.10 -5.78
N GLU A 78 6.15 4.22 -5.61
CA GLU A 78 6.33 3.48 -4.37
C GLU A 78 6.56 4.54 -3.30
N VAL A 79 5.52 4.80 -2.54
CA VAL A 79 5.51 5.86 -1.54
C VAL A 79 5.82 5.22 -0.21
N VAL A 80 6.88 5.64 0.42
CA VAL A 80 7.18 5.27 1.80
C VAL A 80 6.42 6.20 2.73
N VAL A 81 5.50 5.62 3.47
CA VAL A 81 4.73 6.33 4.48
C VAL A 81 5.46 6.24 5.80
N THR A 82 5.86 7.40 6.33
CA THR A 82 6.52 7.50 7.63
C THR A 82 5.54 7.87 8.75
N GLY A 83 4.23 7.69 8.54
CA GLY A 83 3.16 7.98 9.51
C GLY A 83 2.86 9.45 9.71
N MET A 84 3.85 10.35 9.57
CA MET A 84 3.65 11.81 9.60
C MET A 84 3.79 12.46 8.23
N PHE A 85 4.52 11.84 7.31
CA PHE A 85 4.78 12.37 5.97
C PHE A 85 4.82 11.24 4.95
N THR A 86 4.22 11.47 3.79
CA THR A 86 4.39 10.65 2.60
C THR A 86 5.58 11.16 1.80
N ARG A 87 6.56 10.30 1.52
CA ARG A 87 7.71 10.63 0.67
C ARG A 87 7.81 9.62 -0.47
N LYS A 88 8.30 10.06 -1.62
CA LYS A 88 8.65 9.13 -2.70
C LYS A 88 9.76 8.19 -2.22
N ALA A 89 9.64 6.89 -2.53
CA ALA A 89 10.61 5.88 -2.10
C ALA A 89 12.04 6.25 -2.51
N GLU A 90 12.22 6.83 -3.69
CA GLU A 90 13.51 7.31 -4.21
C GLU A 90 14.15 8.43 -3.35
N SER A 91 13.34 9.21 -2.63
CA SER A 91 13.82 10.29 -1.76
C SER A 91 14.08 9.85 -0.33
N PHE A 92 13.80 8.57 -0.02
CA PHE A 92 13.96 8.00 1.32
C PHE A 92 15.27 7.21 1.39
N THR A 93 16.22 7.68 2.18
CA THR A 93 17.56 7.07 2.32
C THR A 93 17.61 5.94 3.35
N GLY A 94 16.53 5.66 4.07
CA GLY A 94 16.42 4.62 5.08
C GLY A 94 15.90 3.30 4.52
N ALA A 95 16.21 2.17 5.18
CA ALA A 95 15.62 0.88 4.85
C ALA A 95 14.16 0.83 5.33
N ALA A 96 13.25 1.05 4.41
CA ALA A 96 11.81 0.88 4.61
C ALA A 96 11.29 -0.19 3.65
N THR A 97 10.37 -1.00 4.15
CA THR A 97 9.68 -1.99 3.32
C THR A 97 8.17 -1.74 3.45
N THR A 98 7.50 -1.45 2.35
CA THR A 98 6.06 -1.20 2.33
C THR A 98 5.33 -2.37 1.69
N PHE A 99 4.31 -2.85 2.36
CA PHE A 99 3.42 -3.92 1.90
C PHE A 99 2.02 -3.37 1.67
N LYS A 100 1.48 -3.62 0.49
CA LYS A 100 0.10 -3.26 0.16
C LYS A 100 -0.88 -4.31 0.68
N GLN A 101 -2.14 -3.94 0.81
CA GLN A 101 -3.20 -4.85 1.30
C GLN A 101 -3.24 -6.20 0.56
N GLU A 102 -3.04 -6.19 -0.76
CA GLU A 102 -3.09 -7.41 -1.57
C GLU A 102 -1.99 -8.39 -1.20
N GLU A 103 -0.78 -7.90 -0.94
CA GLU A 103 0.37 -8.71 -0.53
C GLU A 103 0.15 -9.27 0.88
N LEU A 104 -0.35 -8.43 1.79
CA LEU A 104 -0.69 -8.83 3.15
C LEU A 104 -1.74 -9.95 3.15
N LYS A 105 -2.78 -9.86 2.33
CA LYS A 105 -3.82 -10.88 2.20
C LYS A 105 -3.32 -12.18 1.56
N ARG A 106 -2.38 -12.10 0.62
CA ARG A 106 -1.75 -13.30 0.03
C ARG A 106 -0.89 -14.06 1.04
N ALA A 107 -0.21 -13.34 1.92
CA ALA A 107 0.67 -13.93 2.93
C ALA A 107 -0.09 -14.54 4.12
N GLY A 108 -1.31 -14.03 4.41
CA GLY A 108 -2.15 -14.54 5.49
C GLY A 108 -3.44 -13.73 5.60
N ASN A 109 -4.55 -14.40 5.88
CA ASN A 109 -5.88 -13.76 5.90
C ASN A 109 -6.46 -13.59 7.31
N GLN A 110 -5.79 -14.11 8.34
CA GLN A 110 -6.36 -14.15 9.69
C GLN A 110 -5.89 -13.02 10.60
N ASN A 111 -4.62 -12.61 10.47
CA ASN A 111 -4.02 -11.65 11.39
C ASN A 111 -2.88 -10.90 10.69
N LEU A 112 -2.90 -9.56 10.81
CA LEU A 112 -1.90 -8.67 10.23
C LEU A 112 -0.47 -9.07 10.61
N LEU A 113 -0.25 -9.41 11.88
CA LEU A 113 1.09 -9.76 12.40
C LEU A 113 1.63 -11.04 11.78
N LYS A 114 0.76 -12.06 11.59
CA LYS A 114 1.15 -13.31 10.92
C LYS A 114 1.50 -13.07 9.45
N SER A 115 0.77 -12.19 8.77
CA SER A 115 1.09 -11.80 7.41
C SER A 115 2.45 -11.10 7.32
N LEU A 116 2.75 -10.20 8.26
CA LEU A 116 4.04 -9.51 8.33
C LEU A 116 5.19 -10.48 8.60
N LYS A 117 5.01 -11.45 9.53
CA LYS A 117 6.01 -12.52 9.77
C LYS A 117 6.36 -13.29 8.50
N ASN A 118 5.35 -13.55 7.66
CA ASN A 118 5.55 -14.30 6.41
C ASN A 118 6.21 -13.47 5.30
N LEU A 119 5.99 -12.16 5.30
CA LEU A 119 6.51 -11.25 4.27
C LEU A 119 7.88 -10.69 4.61
N ASP A 120 8.13 -10.42 5.88
CA ASP A 120 9.37 -9.80 6.33
C ASP A 120 10.10 -10.67 7.36
N PRO A 121 11.25 -11.26 7.01
CA PRO A 121 12.01 -12.11 7.92
C PRO A 121 12.60 -11.35 9.12
N SER A 122 12.67 -10.02 9.08
CA SER A 122 13.10 -9.22 10.23
C SER A 122 12.01 -9.09 11.30
N PHE A 123 10.75 -9.34 10.94
CA PHE A 123 9.62 -9.30 11.85
C PHE A 123 9.36 -10.71 12.40
N GLN A 124 9.72 -10.93 13.65
CA GLN A 124 9.62 -12.23 14.29
C GLN A 124 8.56 -12.21 15.38
N ILE A 125 7.72 -13.24 15.38
CA ILE A 125 6.79 -13.53 16.46
C ILE A 125 7.40 -14.66 17.27
N MET A 126 7.72 -14.38 18.54
CA MET A 126 8.27 -15.39 19.45
C MET A 126 7.14 -16.27 19.98
N GLU A 127 7.33 -17.55 19.84
CA GLU A 127 6.44 -18.54 20.45
C GLU A 127 6.82 -18.68 21.92
N ASN A 128 5.93 -18.29 22.81
CA ASN A 128 6.15 -18.43 24.23
C ASN A 128 5.53 -19.75 24.70
N LEU A 129 6.40 -20.73 24.93
CA LEU A 129 6.00 -22.08 25.36
C LEU A 129 5.55 -22.13 26.83
N GLU A 130 5.87 -21.12 27.65
CA GLU A 130 5.52 -21.11 29.08
C GLU A 130 4.01 -21.02 29.34
N PHE A 131 3.28 -20.46 28.39
CA PHE A 131 1.84 -20.16 28.56
C PHE A 131 0.92 -21.03 27.70
N GLY A 132 1.47 -22.03 27.03
CA GLY A 132 0.70 -22.97 26.21
C GLY A 132 -0.02 -22.30 25.04
N SER A 133 -1.21 -22.80 24.71
CA SER A 133 -2.01 -22.37 23.57
C SER A 133 -3.08 -21.34 23.96
N ASP A 134 -2.82 -20.40 24.86
CA ASP A 134 -3.80 -19.36 25.21
C ASP A 134 -4.02 -18.42 24.00
N PRO A 135 -5.21 -18.45 23.36
CA PRO A 135 -5.51 -17.65 22.18
C PRO A 135 -5.67 -16.14 22.47
N ASN A 136 -5.85 -15.76 23.73
CA ASN A 136 -6.10 -14.38 24.15
C ASN A 136 -4.80 -13.64 24.50
N ARG A 137 -3.68 -14.35 24.54
CA ARG A 137 -2.42 -13.72 24.87
C ARG A 137 -1.84 -12.94 23.69
N THR A 138 -1.38 -11.76 23.98
CA THR A 138 -0.63 -10.94 23.01
C THR A 138 0.70 -11.63 22.67
N PRO A 139 0.99 -11.85 21.38
CA PRO A 139 2.25 -12.45 20.98
C PRO A 139 3.42 -11.51 21.29
N GLU A 140 4.56 -12.07 21.64
CA GLU A 140 5.80 -11.33 21.74
C GLU A 140 6.37 -11.08 20.33
N ILE A 141 6.62 -9.82 20.00
CA ILE A 141 7.13 -9.42 18.70
C ILE A 141 8.50 -8.81 18.87
N GLN A 142 9.40 -9.21 18.00
CA GLN A 142 10.75 -8.67 17.92
C GLN A 142 11.08 -8.26 16.49
N MET A 143 11.77 -7.13 16.38
CA MET A 143 12.44 -6.70 15.16
C MET A 143 13.90 -6.48 15.49
N ARG A 144 14.82 -6.91 14.61
CA ARG A 144 16.28 -6.70 14.77
C ARG A 144 16.94 -7.45 15.94
N GLY A 145 16.28 -8.48 16.51
CA GLY A 145 16.80 -9.29 17.59
C GLY A 145 16.51 -8.73 19.00
N GLN A 146 17.01 -9.42 20.01
CA GLN A 146 16.86 -9.00 21.41
C GLN A 146 17.93 -8.00 21.77
N THR A 147 17.53 -6.77 22.17
CA THR A 147 18.40 -5.73 22.70
C THR A 147 18.41 -5.68 24.23
N SER A 148 17.48 -6.33 24.88
CA SER A 148 17.29 -6.37 26.33
C SER A 148 17.41 -7.78 26.90
N PHE A 149 17.83 -7.88 28.15
CA PHE A 149 17.87 -9.17 28.86
C PHE A 149 16.47 -9.76 29.02
N PRO A 150 16.28 -11.07 28.75
CA PRO A 150 14.96 -11.73 28.77
C PRO A 150 14.24 -11.69 30.13
N ASN A 151 14.98 -11.53 31.22
CA ASN A 151 14.44 -11.64 32.59
C ASN A 151 13.84 -10.33 33.15
N LEU A 152 13.82 -9.24 32.39
CA LEU A 152 13.25 -7.96 32.85
C LEU A 152 11.77 -7.80 32.50
N GLN A 153 11.15 -8.79 31.86
CA GLN A 153 9.76 -8.75 31.42
C GLN A 153 8.72 -8.66 32.56
N GLY A 154 9.11 -8.98 33.78
CA GLY A 154 8.23 -8.90 34.96
C GLY A 154 8.24 -7.55 35.69
N GLU A 155 9.23 -6.67 35.43
CA GLU A 155 9.41 -5.40 36.16
C GLU A 155 8.96 -4.16 35.36
N TYR A 156 8.72 -4.29 34.04
CA TYR A 156 8.30 -3.18 33.19
C TYR A 156 6.92 -3.48 32.59
N GLU A 157 6.05 -2.49 32.62
CA GLU A 157 4.78 -2.50 31.88
C GLU A 157 5.07 -2.40 30.37
N GLY A 158 5.48 -3.51 29.74
CA GLY A 158 5.70 -3.60 28.29
C GLY A 158 6.93 -4.44 27.93
N ASN A 159 6.95 -4.95 26.73
CA ASN A 159 8.10 -5.68 26.21
C ASN A 159 9.14 -4.66 25.64
N PRO A 160 10.33 -4.50 26.25
CA PRO A 160 11.32 -3.52 25.80
C PRO A 160 11.88 -3.80 24.41
N ASN A 161 11.67 -5.01 23.85
CA ASN A 161 12.10 -5.39 22.51
C ASN A 161 11.02 -5.19 21.44
N GLN A 162 9.83 -4.73 21.83
CA GLN A 162 8.71 -4.53 20.92
C GLN A 162 8.96 -3.34 19.98
N PRO A 163 8.66 -3.46 18.68
CA PRO A 163 8.65 -2.30 17.79
C PRO A 163 7.53 -1.32 18.15
N LEU A 164 7.73 -0.07 17.79
CA LEU A 164 6.69 0.96 17.93
C LEU A 164 5.64 0.78 16.83
N PHE A 165 4.36 0.75 17.21
CA PHE A 165 3.25 0.71 16.26
C PHE A 165 2.62 2.09 16.10
N ILE A 166 2.45 2.50 14.85
CA ILE A 166 1.79 3.75 14.46
C ILE A 166 0.59 3.40 13.58
N LEU A 167 -0.60 3.80 13.99
CA LEU A 167 -1.84 3.62 13.24
C LEU A 167 -2.36 5.00 12.82
N ASP A 168 -2.44 5.24 11.52
CA ASP A 168 -2.90 6.52 10.94
C ASP A 168 -2.23 7.75 11.55
N GLY A 169 -0.92 7.64 11.85
CA GLY A 169 -0.11 8.71 12.43
C GLY A 169 -0.08 8.77 13.96
N PHE A 170 -0.84 7.94 14.65
CA PHE A 170 -0.89 7.89 16.12
C PHE A 170 -0.24 6.63 16.68
N GLU A 171 0.48 6.79 17.80
CA GLU A 171 1.02 5.64 18.55
C GLU A 171 -0.11 4.76 19.06
N THR A 172 0.01 3.46 18.86
CA THR A 172 -0.99 2.48 19.27
C THR A 172 -0.35 1.28 19.94
N ASP A 173 -1.10 0.57 20.75
CA ASP A 173 -0.68 -0.64 21.43
C ASP A 173 -0.78 -1.89 20.52
N LEU A 174 -0.04 -2.93 20.89
CA LEU A 174 -0.04 -4.19 20.16
C LEU A 174 -1.43 -4.85 20.12
N GLN A 175 -2.21 -4.73 21.19
CA GLN A 175 -3.54 -5.33 21.26
C GLN A 175 -4.48 -4.74 20.22
N THR A 176 -4.41 -3.43 20.00
CA THR A 176 -5.17 -2.75 18.94
C THR A 176 -4.79 -3.25 17.56
N VAL A 177 -3.49 -3.47 17.32
CA VAL A 177 -2.98 -4.01 16.04
C VAL A 177 -3.41 -5.47 15.83
N VAL A 178 -3.39 -6.30 16.87
CA VAL A 178 -3.88 -7.69 16.82
C VAL A 178 -5.36 -7.75 16.42
N ASN A 179 -6.17 -6.83 16.96
CA ASN A 179 -7.61 -6.76 16.73
C ASN A 179 -7.97 -6.00 15.44
N LEU A 180 -6.98 -5.42 14.75
CA LEU A 180 -7.22 -4.65 13.54
C LEU A 180 -7.69 -5.55 12.40
N ASN A 181 -8.82 -5.19 11.79
CA ASN A 181 -9.33 -5.90 10.63
C ASN A 181 -8.46 -5.60 9.39
N MET A 182 -7.90 -6.64 8.78
CA MET A 182 -7.07 -6.52 7.58
C MET A 182 -7.77 -5.85 6.39
N ASP A 183 -9.11 -5.93 6.32
CA ASP A 183 -9.86 -5.28 5.23
C ASP A 183 -9.83 -3.76 5.31
N ARG A 184 -9.58 -3.22 6.50
CA ARG A 184 -9.42 -1.78 6.74
C ARG A 184 -8.01 -1.28 6.44
N VAL A 185 -7.02 -2.17 6.45
CA VAL A 185 -5.62 -1.81 6.19
C VAL A 185 -5.44 -1.49 4.71
N GLN A 186 -4.82 -0.37 4.40
CA GLN A 186 -4.42 0.04 3.07
C GLN A 186 -2.99 -0.39 2.78
N SER A 187 -2.07 -0.05 3.69
CA SER A 187 -0.65 -0.38 3.59
C SER A 187 -0.01 -0.52 4.97
N VAL A 188 1.09 -1.25 5.01
CA VAL A 188 1.96 -1.34 6.20
C VAL A 188 3.39 -1.10 5.78
N THR A 189 4.04 -0.14 6.43
CA THR A 189 5.45 0.19 6.20
C THR A 189 6.27 -0.17 7.43
N ILE A 190 7.30 -0.96 7.24
CA ILE A 190 8.26 -1.35 8.29
C ILE A 190 9.52 -0.51 8.13
N LEU A 191 9.83 0.28 9.16
CA LEU A 191 11.02 1.11 9.22
C LEU A 191 12.08 0.42 10.09
N LYS A 192 13.19 0.05 9.46
CA LYS A 192 14.24 -0.77 10.10
C LYS A 192 15.48 0.02 10.48
N ASP A 193 15.74 1.13 9.82
CA ASP A 193 16.97 1.90 10.03
C ASP A 193 16.84 2.97 11.09
N ALA A 194 17.98 3.29 11.73
CA ALA A 194 18.07 4.36 12.68
C ALA A 194 17.68 5.74 12.07
N ALA A 195 17.98 5.96 10.79
CA ALA A 195 17.60 7.20 10.09
C ALA A 195 16.08 7.33 9.93
N SER A 196 15.39 6.23 9.63
CA SER A 196 13.93 6.20 9.50
C SER A 196 13.23 6.25 10.86
N THR A 197 13.80 5.59 11.87
CA THR A 197 13.22 5.54 13.22
C THR A 197 13.51 6.80 14.04
N ALA A 198 14.50 7.61 13.67
CA ALA A 198 14.85 8.87 14.36
C ALA A 198 13.69 9.86 14.46
N LEU A 199 12.72 9.80 13.53
CA LEU A 199 11.52 10.63 13.57
C LEU A 199 10.64 10.37 14.81
N TYR A 200 10.74 9.16 15.38
CA TYR A 200 9.91 8.69 16.49
C TYR A 200 10.64 8.64 17.84
N GLY A 201 11.91 9.08 17.86
CA GLY A 201 12.70 9.15 19.08
C GLY A 201 13.10 7.80 19.66
N SER A 202 13.38 7.77 20.97
CA SER A 202 13.92 6.59 21.66
C SER A 202 12.99 5.36 21.66
N LYS A 203 11.68 5.55 21.61
CA LYS A 203 10.70 4.47 21.54
C LYS A 203 10.82 3.62 20.28
N ALA A 204 11.40 4.18 19.23
CA ALA A 204 11.59 3.52 17.94
C ALA A 204 12.90 2.73 17.81
N ALA A 205 13.64 2.55 18.91
CA ALA A 205 14.94 1.86 18.90
C ALA A 205 14.88 0.45 18.28
N ASN A 206 13.76 -0.25 18.46
CA ASN A 206 13.53 -1.60 17.95
C ASN A 206 12.83 -1.63 16.59
N GLY A 207 12.70 -0.49 15.93
CA GLY A 207 11.99 -0.32 14.66
C GLY A 207 10.59 0.24 14.84
N VAL A 208 9.98 0.62 13.70
CA VAL A 208 8.62 1.17 13.67
C VAL A 208 7.79 0.42 12.62
N VAL A 209 6.57 0.08 12.97
CA VAL A 209 5.57 -0.46 12.07
C VAL A 209 4.47 0.59 11.88
N VAL A 210 4.43 1.18 10.71
CA VAL A 210 3.44 2.20 10.35
C VAL A 210 2.31 1.52 9.59
N ILE A 211 1.09 1.66 10.08
CA ILE A 211 -0.12 1.07 9.52
C ILE A 211 -1.02 2.20 9.05
N GLU A 212 -1.41 2.15 7.80
CA GLU A 212 -2.39 3.06 7.22
C GLU A 212 -3.69 2.34 6.94
N THR A 213 -4.79 2.96 7.35
CA THR A 213 -6.12 2.46 7.04
C THR A 213 -6.69 3.15 5.79
N LYS A 214 -7.63 2.47 5.17
CA LYS A 214 -8.34 3.02 4.02
C LYS A 214 -9.15 4.23 4.44
N GLN A 215 -8.94 5.34 3.75
CA GLN A 215 -9.75 6.52 3.95
C GLN A 215 -11.13 6.35 3.29
N PRO A 216 -12.20 6.80 3.96
CA PRO A 216 -13.54 6.78 3.38
C PRO A 216 -13.60 7.74 2.17
N GLU A 217 -14.14 7.25 1.06
CA GLU A 217 -14.41 8.09 -0.11
C GLU A 217 -15.60 9.01 0.19
N PRO A 218 -15.49 10.33 -0.05
CA PRO A 218 -16.59 11.25 0.17
C PRO A 218 -17.79 10.89 -0.70
N GLY A 219 -18.98 10.88 -0.10
CA GLY A 219 -20.25 10.62 -0.78
C GLY A 219 -20.64 9.14 -0.94
N THR A 220 -19.84 8.20 -0.47
CA THR A 220 -20.17 6.77 -0.49
C THR A 220 -20.46 6.26 0.93
N PHE A 221 -21.64 5.69 1.12
CA PHE A 221 -21.96 4.96 2.35
C PHE A 221 -21.70 3.46 2.11
N ARG A 222 -20.70 2.91 2.81
CA ARG A 222 -20.34 1.49 2.68
C ARG A 222 -20.47 0.81 4.03
N VAL A 223 -21.29 -0.23 4.10
CA VAL A 223 -21.37 -1.13 5.25
C VAL A 223 -20.67 -2.43 4.86
N SER A 224 -19.66 -2.83 5.62
CA SER A 224 -19.02 -4.14 5.47
C SER A 224 -19.12 -4.90 6.79
N TYR A 225 -19.50 -6.16 6.71
CA TYR A 225 -19.46 -7.09 7.83
C TYR A 225 -18.42 -8.17 7.52
N ASN A 226 -17.47 -8.35 8.43
CA ASN A 226 -16.47 -9.41 8.34
C ASN A 226 -16.47 -10.19 9.65
N GLY A 227 -16.73 -11.50 9.58
CA GLY A 227 -16.71 -12.41 10.73
C GLY A 227 -15.63 -13.46 10.55
N ASN A 228 -14.68 -13.53 11.47
CA ASN A 228 -13.68 -14.60 11.54
C ASN A 228 -14.03 -15.56 12.67
N PHE A 229 -14.14 -16.83 12.32
CA PHE A 229 -14.29 -17.92 13.30
C PHE A 229 -13.04 -18.80 13.23
N SER A 230 -12.37 -18.97 14.35
CA SER A 230 -11.16 -19.81 14.45
C SER A 230 -11.38 -20.84 15.56
N LEU A 231 -11.25 -22.12 15.20
CA LEU A 231 -11.31 -23.23 16.15
C LEU A 231 -9.90 -23.82 16.28
N SER A 232 -9.33 -23.71 17.48
CA SER A 232 -8.04 -24.33 17.82
C SER A 232 -8.28 -25.54 18.69
N ILE A 233 -7.92 -26.72 18.18
CA ILE A 233 -8.03 -27.97 18.94
C ILE A 233 -6.60 -28.42 19.26
N PRO A 234 -6.24 -28.60 20.55
CA PRO A 234 -4.93 -29.11 20.89
C PRO A 234 -4.82 -30.58 20.44
N ASP A 235 -3.75 -30.89 19.72
CA ASP A 235 -3.40 -32.26 19.40
C ASP A 235 -2.63 -32.84 20.58
N LEU A 236 -3.24 -33.78 21.30
CA LEU A 236 -2.66 -34.44 22.45
C LEU A 236 -2.08 -35.83 22.12
N SER A 237 -2.00 -36.18 20.82
CA SER A 237 -1.55 -37.51 20.37
C SER A 237 -0.08 -37.79 20.71
N ASP A 238 0.75 -36.77 20.78
CA ASP A 238 2.18 -36.87 21.09
C ASP A 238 2.47 -36.88 22.62
N TYR A 239 1.46 -36.61 23.44
CA TYR A 239 1.61 -36.76 24.87
C TYR A 239 1.46 -38.23 25.24
N ASN A 240 2.57 -38.89 25.63
CA ASN A 240 2.57 -40.20 26.27
C ASN A 240 1.90 -40.09 27.65
N LEU A 241 0.59 -39.91 27.67
CA LEU A 241 -0.18 -40.03 28.91
C LEU A 241 -0.18 -41.49 29.30
N MET A 242 0.54 -41.81 30.34
CA MET A 242 0.48 -43.16 30.96
C MET A 242 -0.96 -43.40 31.38
N ASN A 243 -1.59 -44.43 30.79
CA ASN A 243 -2.86 -44.95 31.30
C ASN A 243 -2.65 -45.37 32.75
N ALA A 244 -3.36 -44.75 33.66
CA ALA A 244 -3.46 -45.16 35.03
C ALA A 244 -4.29 -46.44 35.14
#